data_2fc17c77d0436c072dcf2149be97027b
#
_entry.id   2fc17c77d0436c072dcf2149be97027b
#
_cell.length_a   1.000
_cell.length_b   1.000
_cell.length_c   1.000
_cell.angle_alpha   90.00
_cell.angle_beta   90.00
_cell.angle_gamma   90.00
#
_symmetry.space_group_name_H-M   'P 1'
#
loop_
_entity.id
_entity.type
_entity.pdbx_description
1 polymer ?
#
loop_
_entity_poly.entity_id
_entity_poly.type
_entity_poly.pdbx_seq_one_letter_code
_entity_poly.pdbx_strand_id
1 'polypeptide(L)'
;GFLNDAGCYPICASRMIFEDEPIGVSANLSIDPKTGVDLKGTSFMIFKNEKTASITYGNGNYYQSKYNIWGTDGIIDLERAYSIPSDFETNLKIQYSKSNDWKSKKNESFKINPIDHFLEMINNFCLEISNQKKSLFNFEKDLENQAKVMEAHRISSQKKKMVFLDEIN
;
A
#
# COMPACT_ATOMS: atom_id res chain seq x y z
N GLY A 1 -5.86 -12.71 -9.86
CA GLY A 1 -6.90 -11.74 -9.60
C GLY A 1 -6.37 -10.37 -9.27
N PHE A 2 -7.24 -9.41 -9.14
CA PHE A 2 -6.89 -8.01 -8.90
C PHE A 2 -6.28 -7.73 -7.52
N LEU A 3 -6.47 -8.62 -6.55
CA LEU A 3 -5.70 -8.57 -5.30
C LEU A 3 -4.19 -8.62 -5.59
N ASN A 4 -3.78 -9.51 -6.49
CA ASN A 4 -2.36 -9.65 -6.86
C ASN A 4 -1.88 -8.53 -7.79
N ASP A 5 -2.75 -8.03 -8.67
CA ASP A 5 -2.39 -7.06 -9.70
C ASP A 5 -2.39 -5.62 -9.17
N ALA A 6 -3.42 -5.24 -8.42
CA ALA A 6 -3.62 -3.88 -7.94
C ALA A 6 -3.67 -3.76 -6.40
N GLY A 7 -4.23 -4.74 -5.70
CA GLY A 7 -4.36 -4.73 -4.25
C GLY A 7 -3.03 -4.87 -3.52
N CYS A 8 -2.05 -5.54 -4.11
CA CYS A 8 -0.72 -5.71 -3.54
C CYS A 8 0.01 -4.38 -3.29
N TYR A 9 -0.18 -3.37 -4.14
CA TYR A 9 0.47 -2.06 -4.00
C TYR A 9 0.06 -1.32 -2.71
N PRO A 10 -1.23 -1.05 -2.45
CA PRO A 10 -1.63 -0.37 -1.22
C PRO A 10 -1.40 -1.22 0.04
N ILE A 11 -1.41 -2.54 -0.05
CA ILE A 11 -1.01 -3.42 1.06
C ILE A 11 0.46 -3.20 1.39
N CYS A 12 1.35 -3.28 0.39
CA CYS A 12 2.77 -3.03 0.55
C CYS A 12 3.04 -1.62 1.08
N ALA A 13 2.40 -0.59 0.49
CA ALA A 13 2.55 0.78 0.93
C ALA A 13 2.12 1.00 2.39
N SER A 14 1.04 0.37 2.84
CA SER A 14 0.59 0.49 4.23
C SER A 14 1.61 -0.11 5.21
N ARG A 15 2.17 -1.28 4.90
CA ARG A 15 3.22 -1.92 5.68
C ARG A 15 4.48 -1.06 5.74
N MET A 16 4.89 -0.50 4.61
CA MET A 16 6.05 0.38 4.49
C MET A 16 5.86 1.69 5.28
N ILE A 17 4.70 2.35 5.15
CA ILE A 17 4.41 3.61 5.83
C ILE A 17 4.36 3.44 7.35
N PHE A 18 3.79 2.35 7.84
CA PHE A 18 3.70 2.07 9.27
C PHE A 18 4.95 1.40 9.84
N GLU A 19 5.86 0.93 8.98
CA GLU A 19 7.06 0.17 9.36
C GLU A 19 6.72 -1.02 10.27
N ASP A 20 5.57 -1.64 10.02
CA ASP A 20 5.03 -2.74 10.83
C ASP A 20 4.15 -3.66 9.98
N GLU A 21 3.90 -4.86 10.50
CA GLU A 21 2.97 -5.80 9.88
C GLU A 21 1.57 -5.63 10.49
N PRO A 22 0.50 -5.80 9.70
CA PRO A 22 -0.85 -5.75 10.25
C PRO A 22 -1.07 -6.91 11.24
N ILE A 23 -1.78 -6.63 12.32
CA ILE A 23 -2.20 -7.65 13.30
C ILE A 23 -3.37 -8.44 12.75
N GLY A 24 -4.30 -7.76 12.07
CA GLY A 24 -5.52 -8.37 11.55
C GLY A 24 -6.00 -7.71 10.27
N VAL A 25 -6.69 -8.50 9.46
CA VAL A 25 -7.23 -8.13 8.15
C VAL A 25 -8.70 -8.50 8.06
N SER A 26 -9.53 -7.54 7.63
CA SER A 26 -10.90 -7.77 7.20
C SER A 26 -11.04 -7.40 5.74
N ALA A 27 -11.46 -8.33 4.88
CA ALA A 27 -11.54 -8.11 3.45
C ALA A 27 -12.82 -8.66 2.82
N ASN A 28 -13.24 -8.02 1.72
CA ASN A 28 -14.29 -8.51 0.85
C ASN A 28 -13.81 -8.46 -0.60
N LEU A 29 -13.68 -9.62 -1.22
CA LEU A 29 -13.30 -9.79 -2.63
C LEU A 29 -14.53 -10.13 -3.45
N SER A 30 -14.73 -9.41 -4.55
CA SER A 30 -15.77 -9.69 -5.53
C SER A 30 -15.21 -10.65 -6.58
N ILE A 31 -15.65 -11.89 -6.53
CA ILE A 31 -15.21 -12.96 -7.42
C ILE A 31 -16.10 -13.01 -8.66
N ASP A 32 -15.49 -13.05 -9.84
CA ASP A 32 -16.21 -13.34 -11.06
C ASP A 32 -16.66 -14.82 -11.10
N PRO A 33 -17.97 -15.10 -11.17
CA PRO A 33 -18.46 -16.48 -11.13
C PRO A 33 -18.04 -17.33 -12.33
N LYS A 34 -17.65 -16.70 -13.45
CA LYS A 34 -17.24 -17.43 -14.67
C LYS A 34 -15.80 -17.88 -14.61
N THR A 35 -14.91 -17.07 -14.05
CA THR A 35 -13.48 -17.32 -14.06
C THR A 35 -12.93 -17.72 -12.71
N GLY A 36 -13.68 -17.49 -11.61
CA GLY A 36 -13.22 -17.69 -10.24
C GLY A 36 -12.17 -16.68 -9.77
N VAL A 37 -11.95 -15.60 -10.54
CA VAL A 37 -10.92 -14.59 -10.28
C VAL A 37 -11.56 -13.39 -9.57
N ASP A 38 -10.86 -12.85 -8.57
CA ASP A 38 -11.27 -11.61 -7.93
C ASP A 38 -11.05 -10.41 -8.88
N LEU A 39 -12.10 -9.60 -9.06
CA LEU A 39 -12.09 -8.41 -9.92
C LEU A 39 -12.02 -7.11 -9.12
N LYS A 40 -12.53 -7.10 -7.91
CA LYS A 40 -12.58 -5.94 -7.02
C LYS A 40 -12.40 -6.38 -5.59
N GLY A 41 -11.87 -5.48 -4.77
CA GLY A 41 -11.74 -5.73 -3.35
C GLY A 41 -11.74 -4.45 -2.53
N THR A 42 -12.23 -4.61 -1.31
CA THR A 42 -12.07 -3.63 -0.23
C THR A 42 -11.53 -4.36 0.99
N SER A 43 -10.65 -3.72 1.73
CA SER A 43 -10.14 -4.28 2.96
C SER A 43 -9.83 -3.23 4.00
N PHE A 44 -9.78 -3.69 5.23
CA PHE A 44 -9.38 -2.94 6.40
C PHE A 44 -8.31 -3.72 7.15
N MET A 45 -7.19 -3.07 7.44
CA MET A 45 -6.08 -3.65 8.18
C MET A 45 -5.89 -2.90 9.50
N ILE A 46 -5.62 -3.64 10.56
CA ILE A 46 -5.28 -3.13 11.89
C ILE A 46 -3.81 -3.39 12.15
N PHE A 47 -3.09 -2.37 12.58
CA PHE A 47 -1.69 -2.43 13.01
C PHE A 47 -1.58 -2.16 14.51
N LYS A 48 -0.40 -2.30 15.06
CA LYS A 48 -0.12 -1.88 16.45
C LYS A 48 -0.37 -0.38 16.63
N ASN A 49 -0.55 0.02 17.90
CA ASN A 49 -0.76 1.41 18.28
C ASN A 49 -1.97 2.06 17.55
N GLU A 50 -3.04 1.29 17.36
CA GLU A 50 -4.32 1.74 16.78
C GLU A 50 -4.22 2.29 15.36
N LYS A 51 -3.10 2.08 14.66
CA LYS A 51 -2.97 2.45 13.27
C LYS A 51 -3.84 1.55 12.40
N THR A 52 -4.47 2.14 11.38
CA THR A 52 -5.36 1.40 10.47
C THR A 52 -5.14 1.81 9.02
N ALA A 53 -5.40 0.90 8.11
CA ALA A 53 -5.42 1.18 6.69
C ALA A 53 -6.70 0.65 6.02
N SER A 54 -7.32 1.48 5.18
CA SER A 54 -8.46 1.10 4.35
C SER A 54 -8.04 1.09 2.89
N ILE A 55 -8.32 0.00 2.20
CA ILE A 55 -7.88 -0.23 0.83
C ILE A 55 -9.08 -0.54 -0.05
N THR A 56 -9.08 0.02 -1.27
CA THR A 56 -10.05 -0.32 -2.31
C THR A 56 -9.33 -0.39 -3.66
N TYR A 57 -9.62 -1.43 -4.41
CA TYR A 57 -9.11 -1.63 -5.77
C TYR A 57 -10.16 -2.32 -6.65
N GLY A 58 -10.05 -2.18 -7.97
CA GLY A 58 -11.02 -2.84 -8.82
C GLY A 58 -10.84 -2.63 -10.30
N ASN A 59 -11.11 -3.67 -11.06
CA ASN A 59 -11.20 -3.65 -12.51
C ASN A 59 -12.49 -2.95 -12.96
N GLY A 60 -12.42 -2.14 -14.00
CA GLY A 60 -13.57 -1.46 -14.58
C GLY A 60 -14.08 -0.27 -13.76
N ASN A 61 -13.39 0.13 -12.71
CA ASN A 61 -13.65 1.38 -12.00
C ASN A 61 -12.95 2.54 -12.72
N TYR A 62 -13.40 3.78 -12.44
CA TYR A 62 -12.65 4.96 -12.88
C TYR A 62 -11.22 4.90 -12.33
N TYR A 63 -10.24 5.13 -13.19
CA TYR A 63 -8.84 4.98 -12.84
C TYR A 63 -8.42 5.95 -11.74
N GLN A 64 -7.80 5.40 -10.70
CA GLN A 64 -7.05 6.16 -9.71
C GLN A 64 -5.91 5.30 -9.14
N SER A 65 -4.82 5.95 -8.74
CA SER A 65 -3.63 5.30 -8.21
C SER A 65 -3.06 6.20 -7.12
N LYS A 66 -3.75 6.28 -5.98
CA LYS A 66 -3.47 7.26 -4.93
C LYS A 66 -3.54 6.65 -3.54
N TYR A 67 -2.91 7.31 -2.60
CA TYR A 67 -3.20 7.14 -1.18
C TYR A 67 -3.23 8.48 -0.45
N ASN A 68 -3.87 8.45 0.71
CA ASN A 68 -3.95 9.53 1.67
C ASN A 68 -3.48 8.99 3.02
N ILE A 69 -2.64 9.74 3.70
CA ILE A 69 -2.19 9.44 5.06
C ILE A 69 -2.75 10.50 5.98
N TRP A 70 -3.60 10.09 6.91
CA TRP A 70 -4.22 10.98 7.88
C TRP A 70 -3.58 10.77 9.24
N GLY A 71 -2.79 11.76 9.67
CA GLY A 71 -2.13 11.80 10.97
C GLY A 71 -2.77 12.82 11.93
N THR A 72 -2.22 12.89 13.13
CA THR A 72 -2.67 13.81 14.18
C THR A 72 -2.45 15.28 13.83
N ASP A 73 -1.38 15.58 13.11
CA ASP A 73 -0.97 16.96 12.81
C ASP A 73 -1.28 17.39 11.38
N GLY A 74 -1.70 16.46 10.52
CA GLY A 74 -1.97 16.77 9.14
C GLY A 74 -2.32 15.59 8.25
N ILE A 75 -2.39 15.88 6.96
CA ILE A 75 -2.75 14.93 5.89
C ILE A 75 -1.68 15.00 4.82
N ILE A 76 -1.29 13.84 4.31
CA ILE A 76 -0.45 13.71 3.11
C ILE A 76 -1.28 13.07 2.02
N ASP A 77 -1.35 13.70 0.85
CA ASP A 77 -2.01 13.20 -0.35
C ASP A 77 -0.99 12.95 -1.46
N LEU A 78 -1.06 11.78 -2.06
CA LEU A 78 -0.29 11.40 -3.23
C LEU A 78 -1.22 10.89 -4.34
N GLU A 79 -1.41 11.67 -5.37
CA GLU A 79 -2.43 11.41 -6.41
C GLU A 79 -2.00 10.34 -7.43
N ARG A 80 -0.69 10.21 -7.68
CA ARG A 80 -0.11 9.16 -8.52
C ARG A 80 0.94 8.41 -7.72
N ALA A 81 0.50 7.40 -6.97
CA ALA A 81 1.33 6.73 -5.97
C ALA A 81 1.93 5.40 -6.45
N TYR A 82 1.30 4.74 -7.45
CA TYR A 82 1.69 3.42 -7.93
C TYR A 82 1.81 3.42 -9.44
N SER A 83 2.67 2.56 -9.97
CA SER A 83 2.86 2.39 -11.43
C SER A 83 3.05 3.74 -12.14
N ILE A 84 3.96 4.55 -11.60
CA ILE A 84 4.24 5.89 -12.11
C ILE A 84 5.05 5.76 -13.40
N PRO A 85 4.61 6.39 -14.52
CA PRO A 85 5.42 6.45 -15.74
C PRO A 85 6.78 7.11 -15.48
N SER A 86 7.82 6.64 -16.16
CA SER A 86 9.21 7.10 -15.96
C SER A 86 9.43 8.58 -16.28
N ASP A 87 8.53 9.21 -17.02
CA ASP A 87 8.54 10.63 -17.41
C ASP A 87 7.52 11.47 -16.64
N PHE A 88 6.79 10.88 -15.68
CA PHE A 88 5.72 11.56 -14.96
C PHE A 88 6.21 12.19 -13.65
N GLU A 89 5.99 13.49 -13.50
CA GLU A 89 6.24 14.23 -12.26
C GLU A 89 5.05 14.06 -11.31
N THR A 90 5.28 13.40 -10.17
CA THR A 90 4.25 13.22 -9.14
C THR A 90 4.20 14.41 -8.20
N ASN A 91 3.01 14.80 -7.78
CA ASN A 91 2.78 15.87 -6.84
C ASN A 91 2.37 15.32 -5.46
N LEU A 92 3.18 15.60 -4.45
CA LEU A 92 2.92 15.32 -3.05
C LEU A 92 2.32 16.56 -2.39
N LYS A 93 1.14 16.44 -1.83
CA LYS A 93 0.46 17.53 -1.09
C LYS A 93 0.47 17.22 0.40
N ILE A 94 0.83 18.22 1.20
CA ILE A 94 0.80 18.15 2.66
C ILE A 94 -0.10 19.26 3.18
N GLN A 95 -1.06 18.89 4.02
CA GLN A 95 -1.88 19.84 4.78
C GLN A 95 -1.62 19.60 6.26
N TYR A 96 -1.29 20.63 7.00
CA TYR A 96 -1.04 20.51 8.43
C TYR A 96 -1.47 21.76 9.20
N SER A 97 -1.67 21.60 10.52
CA SER A 97 -1.97 22.69 11.44
C SER A 97 -1.33 22.43 12.80
N LYS A 98 -0.65 23.42 13.35
CA LYS A 98 -0.01 23.30 14.65
C LYS A 98 -1.00 23.24 15.83
N SER A 99 -2.25 23.58 15.63
CA SER A 99 -3.25 23.73 16.69
C SER A 99 -4.50 22.88 16.49
N ASN A 100 -4.49 21.95 15.55
CA ASN A 100 -5.70 21.24 15.09
C ASN A 100 -6.86 22.18 14.68
N ASP A 101 -6.57 23.48 14.52
CA ASP A 101 -7.55 24.46 14.07
C ASP A 101 -7.58 24.47 12.53
N TRP A 102 -8.70 24.07 11.98
CA TRP A 102 -8.92 24.03 10.54
C TRP A 102 -8.76 25.40 9.85
N LYS A 103 -8.88 26.51 10.60
CA LYS A 103 -8.69 27.89 10.09
C LYS A 103 -7.21 28.25 9.92
N SER A 104 -6.32 27.57 10.63
CA SER A 104 -4.87 27.81 10.57
C SER A 104 -4.11 26.80 9.68
N LYS A 105 -4.82 26.13 8.79
CA LYS A 105 -4.25 25.15 7.84
C LYS A 105 -3.16 25.76 6.97
N LYS A 106 -2.04 25.06 6.90
CA LYS A 106 -0.99 25.29 5.93
C LYS A 106 -1.05 24.21 4.86
N ASN A 107 -0.82 24.61 3.62
CA ASN A 107 -0.75 23.71 2.49
C ASN A 107 0.63 23.85 1.85
N GLU A 108 1.28 22.73 1.65
CA GLU A 108 2.54 22.63 0.92
C GLU A 108 2.37 21.63 -0.23
N SER A 109 3.08 21.85 -1.31
CA SER A 109 3.06 20.95 -2.46
C SER A 109 4.48 20.78 -2.97
N PHE A 110 4.88 19.54 -3.14
CA PHE A 110 6.22 19.15 -3.58
C PHE A 110 6.11 18.36 -4.88
N LYS A 111 6.86 18.79 -5.88
CA LYS A 111 7.03 18.05 -7.11
C LYS A 111 8.14 17.03 -6.92
N ILE A 112 7.85 15.78 -7.20
CA ILE A 112 8.80 14.67 -7.16
C ILE A 112 9.26 14.42 -8.59
N ASN A 113 10.57 14.55 -8.81
CA ASN A 113 11.14 14.34 -10.13
C ASN A 113 10.82 12.94 -10.67
N PRO A 114 10.58 12.83 -11.98
CA PRO A 114 10.41 11.55 -12.64
C PRO A 114 11.59 10.61 -12.39
N ILE A 115 11.28 9.33 -12.22
CA ILE A 115 12.27 8.28 -12.07
C ILE A 115 11.74 6.98 -12.69
N ASP A 116 12.61 6.24 -13.35
CA ASP A 116 12.30 4.91 -13.84
C ASP A 116 12.41 3.89 -12.69
N HIS A 117 11.26 3.52 -12.13
CA HIS A 117 11.16 2.58 -11.00
C HIS A 117 11.73 1.19 -11.32
N PHE A 118 11.56 0.72 -12.58
CA PHE A 118 12.08 -0.58 -12.98
C PHE A 118 13.60 -0.56 -13.10
N LEU A 119 14.15 0.51 -13.68
CA LEU A 119 15.59 0.70 -13.75
C LEU A 119 16.22 0.79 -12.35
N GLU A 120 15.61 1.57 -11.45
CA GLU A 120 16.07 1.68 -10.06
C GLU A 120 16.00 0.35 -9.31
N MET A 121 14.92 -0.42 -9.49
CA MET A 121 14.80 -1.75 -8.91
C MET A 121 15.91 -2.69 -9.37
N ILE A 122 16.17 -2.74 -10.68
CA ILE A 122 17.21 -3.58 -11.28
C ILE A 122 18.59 -3.14 -10.78
N ASN A 123 18.86 -1.84 -10.79
CA ASN A 123 20.14 -1.29 -10.32
C ASN A 123 20.39 -1.64 -8.85
N ASN A 124 19.42 -1.45 -7.98
CA ASN A 124 19.53 -1.78 -6.56
C ASN A 124 19.76 -3.27 -6.35
N PHE A 125 19.04 -4.12 -7.09
CA PHE A 125 19.23 -5.58 -7.04
C PHE A 125 20.65 -5.99 -7.47
N CYS A 126 21.16 -5.44 -8.58
CA CYS A 126 22.52 -5.69 -9.03
C CYS A 126 23.58 -5.24 -8.03
N LEU A 127 23.40 -4.07 -7.42
CA LEU A 127 24.31 -3.54 -6.39
C LEU A 127 24.31 -4.43 -5.14
N GLU A 128 23.19 -4.99 -4.76
CA GLU A 128 23.07 -5.92 -3.63
C GLU A 128 23.78 -7.25 -3.92
N ILE A 129 23.56 -7.84 -5.09
CA ILE A 129 24.26 -9.08 -5.52
C ILE A 129 25.78 -8.88 -5.53
N SER A 130 26.25 -7.71 -5.99
CA SER A 130 27.70 -7.38 -6.02
C SER A 130 28.28 -7.00 -4.66
N ASN A 131 27.50 -7.06 -3.58
CA ASN A 131 27.86 -6.63 -2.23
C ASN A 131 28.35 -5.17 -2.11
N GLN A 132 28.02 -4.33 -3.09
CA GLN A 132 28.39 -2.91 -3.08
C GLN A 132 27.42 -2.05 -2.26
N LYS A 133 26.20 -2.57 -2.03
CA LYS A 133 25.18 -1.92 -1.21
C LYS A 133 24.41 -3.00 -0.44
N LYS A 134 24.35 -2.88 0.89
CA LYS A 134 23.40 -3.67 1.67
C LYS A 134 22.02 -3.05 1.52
N SER A 135 21.02 -3.87 1.19
CA SER A 135 19.62 -3.45 1.27
C SER A 135 19.27 -3.03 2.69
N LEU A 136 18.47 -1.98 2.80
CA LEU A 136 17.83 -1.61 4.07
C LEU A 136 16.71 -2.59 4.44
N PHE A 137 16.30 -3.43 3.46
CA PHE A 137 15.21 -4.39 3.61
C PHE A 137 15.74 -5.80 3.44
N ASN A 138 15.24 -6.71 4.27
CA ASN A 138 15.37 -8.14 4.03
C ASN A 138 14.29 -8.54 3.02
N PHE A 139 14.65 -8.59 1.73
CA PHE A 139 13.72 -8.87 0.64
C PHE A 139 12.97 -10.19 0.82
N GLU A 140 13.64 -11.23 1.27
CA GLU A 140 13.04 -12.54 1.47
C GLU A 140 11.96 -12.47 2.54
N LYS A 141 12.28 -11.84 3.67
CA LYS A 141 11.33 -11.68 4.77
C LYS A 141 10.18 -10.75 4.42
N ASP A 142 10.45 -9.67 3.68
CA ASP A 142 9.41 -8.74 3.24
C ASP A 142 8.45 -9.41 2.25
N LEU A 143 8.97 -10.21 1.31
CA LEU A 143 8.17 -10.97 0.36
C LEU A 143 7.29 -12.02 1.06
N GLU A 144 7.86 -12.75 2.03
CA GLU A 144 7.11 -13.69 2.85
C GLU A 144 5.96 -13.01 3.62
N ASN A 145 6.26 -11.90 4.28
CA ASN A 145 5.27 -11.11 5.01
C ASN A 145 4.18 -10.56 4.07
N GLN A 146 4.56 -10.03 2.91
CA GLN A 146 3.59 -9.56 1.90
C GLN A 146 2.67 -10.70 1.45
N ALA A 147 3.22 -11.87 1.15
CA ALA A 147 2.43 -13.04 0.75
C ALA A 147 1.45 -13.47 1.85
N LYS A 148 1.91 -13.48 3.09
CA LYS A 148 1.10 -13.79 4.28
C LYS A 148 -0.06 -12.83 4.47
N VAL A 149 0.19 -11.52 4.34
CA VAL A 149 -0.87 -10.50 4.43
C VAL A 149 -1.88 -10.65 3.30
N MET A 150 -1.43 -10.91 2.07
CA MET A 150 -2.32 -11.15 0.93
C MET A 150 -3.17 -12.41 1.12
N GLU A 151 -2.61 -13.47 1.70
CA GLU A 151 -3.39 -14.68 2.04
C GLU A 151 -4.42 -14.40 3.14
N ALA A 152 -4.10 -13.58 4.13
CA ALA A 152 -5.07 -13.10 5.12
C ALA A 152 -6.29 -12.43 4.47
N HIS A 153 -6.09 -11.66 3.41
CA HIS A 153 -7.18 -11.04 2.65
C HIS A 153 -8.09 -12.10 2.00
N ARG A 154 -7.52 -13.14 1.39
CA ARG A 154 -8.30 -14.22 0.77
C ARG A 154 -9.10 -14.99 1.80
N ILE A 155 -8.45 -15.40 2.88
CA ILE A 155 -9.10 -16.15 3.97
C ILE A 155 -10.20 -15.30 4.63
N SER A 156 -9.94 -14.03 4.90
CA SER A 156 -10.92 -13.12 5.46
C SER A 156 -12.16 -12.99 4.57
N SER A 157 -11.95 -12.78 3.26
CA SER A 157 -13.04 -12.68 2.30
C SER A 157 -13.87 -13.97 2.22
N GLN A 158 -13.25 -15.14 2.24
CA GLN A 158 -13.92 -16.44 2.22
C GLN A 158 -14.70 -16.70 3.51
N LYS A 159 -14.08 -16.45 4.66
CA LYS A 159 -14.68 -16.70 5.98
C LYS A 159 -15.64 -15.60 6.44
N LYS A 160 -15.69 -14.47 5.73
CA LYS A 160 -16.50 -13.27 6.08
C LYS A 160 -16.26 -12.78 7.52
N LYS A 161 -15.00 -12.85 7.97
CA LYS A 161 -14.58 -12.38 9.29
C LYS A 161 -13.16 -11.81 9.24
N MET A 162 -12.80 -11.06 10.27
CA MET A 162 -11.42 -10.66 10.48
C MET A 162 -10.54 -11.90 10.71
N VAL A 163 -9.35 -11.88 10.13
CA VAL A 163 -8.31 -12.90 10.27
C VAL A 163 -7.08 -12.24 10.87
N PHE A 164 -6.54 -12.84 11.92
CA PHE A 164 -5.31 -12.38 12.54
C PHE A 164 -4.09 -13.07 11.88
N LEU A 165 -2.99 -12.34 11.74
CA LEU A 165 -1.85 -12.86 10.99
C LEU A 165 -1.13 -14.02 11.69
N ASP A 166 -1.24 -14.15 12.99
CA ASP A 166 -0.74 -15.28 13.76
C ASP A 166 -1.52 -16.58 13.52
N GLU A 167 -2.74 -16.50 12.99
CA GLU A 167 -3.55 -17.65 12.56
C GLU A 167 -3.11 -18.22 11.20
N ILE A 168 -2.19 -17.56 10.48
CA ILE A 168 -1.75 -17.96 9.13
C ILE A 168 -0.36 -18.60 9.22
N ASN A 169 -0.27 -19.86 8.81
CA ASN A 169 0.95 -20.64 8.75
C ASN A 169 1.76 -20.37 7.48
#